data_2b36fc69982aa2566ed115b71eff0868
#
_entry.id   2b36fc69982aa2566ed115b71eff0868
#
_cell.length_a   1.000
_cell.length_b   1.000
_cell.length_c   1.000
_cell.angle_alpha   90.00
_cell.angle_beta   90.00
_cell.angle_gamma   90.00
#
_symmetry.space_group_name_H-M   'P 1'
#
loop_
_entity.id
_entity.type
_entity.pdbx_description
1 polymer ?
#
loop_
_entity_poly.entity_id
_entity_poly.type
_entity_poly.pdbx_seq_one_letter_code
_entity_poly.pdbx_strand_id
1 'polypeptide(L)'
;MFSEGSASLLPHEIRPAALWRIETDHDANPVTWSVQRALVKSVRQLTYREAQDAAAAGNPHPAVAVLPEFGRKRRDLGLARGAIELNLPEQDVVRGAGGDWELVIEARTETDGWNAQISLLTGICAARIMLDGGIGMLRTLPPADGDVRRWMRRTAEALGVPWTNDTPIGEQLAALDPCATTTLAMMTQATTLLRGASYLVFDGVRPDEQAAQHAGIAAPYAHVTAPLRRLGDRFVTEICLALSAGTPVPQWAREGLAGIRSSLLRSNTLANKVEQACLDLAEAHILAPQQGQAFDSVVLRGAEKKRAAEVFVSDPPILARCEGNPPEGQRAKLTLREADPLTRTVLFGFPADGS
;
A
#
# COMPACT_ATOMS: atom_id res chain seq x y z
N MET A 1 18.33 4.39 16.26
CA MET A 1 18.13 4.42 17.73
C MET A 1 16.91 3.60 18.14
N PHE A 2 15.66 3.94 17.71
CA PHE A 2 14.48 3.12 18.08
C PHE A 2 14.38 1.84 17.23
N SER A 3 14.56 1.92 15.92
CA SER A 3 14.38 0.81 14.97
C SER A 3 15.44 -0.29 15.06
N GLU A 4 16.63 0.01 15.57
CA GLU A 4 17.74 -0.94 15.70
C GLU A 4 18.27 -1.01 17.14
N GLY A 5 17.53 -0.46 18.08
CA GLY A 5 17.94 -0.34 19.47
C GLY A 5 16.81 -0.62 20.44
N SER A 6 16.49 0.37 21.27
CA SER A 6 15.68 0.20 22.48
C SER A 6 14.22 -0.25 22.27
N ALA A 7 13.65 -0.08 21.09
CA ALA A 7 12.24 -0.39 20.84
C ALA A 7 12.02 -1.45 19.74
N SER A 8 13.07 -1.93 19.08
CA SER A 8 12.96 -2.98 18.07
C SER A 8 12.86 -4.36 18.70
N LEU A 9 12.00 -5.22 18.15
CA LEU A 9 11.82 -6.60 18.59
C LEU A 9 12.88 -7.53 18.00
N LEU A 10 14.15 -7.15 18.15
CA LEU A 10 15.29 -7.94 17.66
C LEU A 10 15.40 -9.28 18.37
N PRO A 11 15.91 -10.33 17.69
CA PRO A 11 16.09 -11.66 18.28
C PRO A 11 16.91 -11.62 19.57
N HIS A 12 16.49 -12.42 20.54
CA HIS A 12 17.12 -12.64 21.84
C HIS A 12 17.10 -11.45 22.82
N GLU A 13 16.49 -10.34 22.43
CA GLU A 13 16.34 -9.15 23.26
C GLU A 13 14.96 -9.10 23.93
N ILE A 14 14.91 -8.70 25.21
CA ILE A 14 13.65 -8.47 25.93
C ILE A 14 13.23 -7.02 25.69
N ARG A 15 12.03 -6.83 25.17
CA ARG A 15 11.49 -5.50 24.83
C ARG A 15 10.06 -5.33 25.32
N PRO A 16 9.69 -4.11 25.75
CA PRO A 16 8.30 -3.79 26.01
C PRO A 16 7.52 -3.75 24.68
N ALA A 17 6.33 -4.34 24.67
CA ALA A 17 5.46 -4.38 23.51
C ALA A 17 3.99 -4.23 23.92
N ALA A 18 3.16 -3.81 22.96
CA ALA A 18 1.71 -3.97 23.03
C ALA A 18 1.37 -5.33 22.42
N LEU A 19 0.96 -6.27 23.25
CA LEU A 19 0.60 -7.62 22.84
C LEU A 19 -0.88 -7.67 22.49
N TRP A 20 -1.19 -7.87 21.21
CA TRP A 20 -2.53 -8.08 20.71
C TRP A 20 -2.89 -9.57 20.76
N ARG A 21 -4.04 -9.88 21.32
CA ARG A 21 -4.65 -11.20 21.28
C ARG A 21 -5.98 -11.09 20.56
N ILE A 22 -6.10 -11.81 19.45
CA ILE A 22 -7.31 -11.82 18.62
C ILE A 22 -7.68 -13.29 18.40
N GLU A 23 -8.85 -13.69 18.85
CA GLU A 23 -9.40 -15.01 18.61
C GLU A 23 -10.36 -14.93 17.44
N THR A 24 -10.26 -15.88 16.52
CA THR A 24 -11.12 -15.94 15.34
C THR A 24 -11.92 -17.24 15.33
N ASP A 25 -13.07 -17.19 14.66
CA ASP A 25 -13.80 -18.40 14.31
C ASP A 25 -13.10 -19.21 13.21
N HIS A 26 -13.71 -20.32 12.80
CA HIS A 26 -13.22 -21.18 11.72
C HIS A 26 -13.05 -20.42 10.39
N ASP A 27 -13.86 -19.41 10.14
CA ASP A 27 -13.85 -18.61 8.90
C ASP A 27 -12.95 -17.38 9.01
N ALA A 28 -12.09 -17.35 10.06
CA ALA A 28 -11.17 -16.26 10.36
C ALA A 28 -11.84 -14.90 10.67
N ASN A 29 -13.13 -14.87 11.09
CA ASN A 29 -13.74 -13.65 11.60
C ASN A 29 -13.32 -13.43 13.06
N PRO A 30 -13.01 -12.20 13.48
CA PRO A 30 -12.65 -11.92 14.86
C PRO A 30 -13.85 -12.07 15.79
N VAL A 31 -13.70 -12.88 16.84
CA VAL A 31 -14.70 -13.16 17.89
C VAL A 31 -14.39 -12.38 19.16
N THR A 32 -13.13 -12.45 19.61
CA THR A 32 -12.65 -11.69 20.77
C THR A 32 -11.32 -11.01 20.43
N TRP A 33 -11.08 -9.86 21.05
CA TRP A 33 -9.82 -9.15 20.89
C TRP A 33 -9.50 -8.31 22.12
N SER A 34 -8.21 -8.26 22.42
CA SER A 34 -7.68 -7.43 23.51
C SER A 34 -6.26 -7.01 23.21
N VAL A 35 -5.80 -5.97 23.90
CA VAL A 35 -4.40 -5.55 23.88
C VAL A 35 -3.92 -5.26 25.29
N GLN A 36 -2.68 -5.67 25.60
CA GLN A 36 -2.07 -5.45 26.91
C GLN A 36 -0.59 -5.12 26.77
N ARG A 37 -0.03 -4.48 27.79
CA ARG A 37 1.43 -4.30 27.88
C ARG A 37 2.07 -5.64 28.24
N ALA A 38 3.17 -5.95 27.56
CA ALA A 38 3.94 -7.15 27.81
C ALA A 38 5.44 -6.91 27.64
N LEU A 39 6.25 -7.72 28.29
CA LEU A 39 7.65 -7.90 27.94
C LEU A 39 7.73 -9.11 27.02
N VAL A 40 8.27 -8.93 25.84
CA VAL A 40 8.43 -9.99 24.84
C VAL A 40 9.89 -10.22 24.52
N LYS A 41 10.22 -11.46 24.14
CA LYS A 41 11.54 -11.83 23.67
C LYS A 41 11.38 -12.52 22.32
N SER A 42 11.86 -11.89 21.25
CA SER A 42 11.89 -12.52 19.94
C SER A 42 12.94 -13.65 19.96
N VAL A 43 12.54 -14.81 19.44
CA VAL A 43 13.41 -15.98 19.38
C VAL A 43 14.10 -16.07 18.03
N ARG A 44 13.39 -15.73 16.97
CA ARG A 44 13.88 -15.82 15.60
C ARG A 44 13.23 -14.75 14.73
N GLN A 45 14.01 -14.18 13.82
CA GLN A 45 13.53 -13.38 12.70
C GLN A 45 13.38 -14.28 11.49
N LEU A 46 12.25 -14.22 10.81
CA LEU A 46 11.97 -14.92 9.56
C LEU A 46 11.77 -13.87 8.47
N THR A 47 12.37 -14.09 7.31
CA THR A 47 11.99 -13.37 6.10
C THR A 47 10.71 -13.95 5.51
N TYR A 48 10.00 -13.17 4.70
CA TYR A 48 8.80 -13.66 4.02
C TYR A 48 9.13 -14.83 3.08
N ARG A 49 10.25 -14.76 2.38
CA ARG A 49 10.73 -15.84 1.49
C ARG A 49 11.02 -17.12 2.26
N GLU A 50 11.78 -17.04 3.37
CA GLU A 50 12.02 -18.22 4.22
C GLU A 50 10.71 -18.85 4.72
N ALA A 51 9.75 -18.03 5.13
CA ALA A 51 8.45 -18.51 5.61
C ALA A 51 7.65 -19.17 4.47
N GLN A 52 7.70 -18.61 3.26
CA GLN A 52 7.04 -19.17 2.09
C GLN A 52 7.67 -20.49 1.65
N ASP A 53 8.99 -20.53 1.54
CA ASP A 53 9.72 -21.74 1.13
C ASP A 53 9.51 -22.89 2.12
N ALA A 54 9.53 -22.57 3.43
CA ALA A 54 9.26 -23.56 4.48
C ALA A 54 7.81 -24.08 4.42
N ALA A 55 6.84 -23.21 4.12
CA ALA A 55 5.45 -23.61 3.96
C ALA A 55 5.27 -24.50 2.70
N ALA A 56 5.89 -24.14 1.59
CA ALA A 56 5.88 -24.93 0.35
C ALA A 56 6.53 -26.30 0.53
N ALA A 57 7.59 -26.39 1.33
CA ALA A 57 8.26 -27.64 1.69
C ALA A 57 7.49 -28.49 2.73
N GLY A 58 6.33 -28.03 3.20
CA GLY A 58 5.54 -28.74 4.21
C GLY A 58 6.15 -28.73 5.63
N ASN A 59 7.10 -27.85 5.88
CA ASN A 59 7.79 -27.72 7.18
C ASN A 59 7.79 -26.26 7.69
N PRO A 60 6.63 -25.61 7.82
CA PRO A 60 6.56 -24.25 8.29
C PRO A 60 6.98 -24.14 9.76
N HIS A 61 7.53 -22.98 10.14
CA HIS A 61 7.80 -22.68 11.55
C HIS A 61 6.46 -22.71 12.32
N PRO A 62 6.38 -23.37 13.50
CA PRO A 62 5.11 -23.56 14.23
C PRO A 62 4.33 -22.27 14.50
N ALA A 63 5.02 -21.16 14.78
CA ALA A 63 4.40 -19.86 15.05
C ALA A 63 3.65 -19.27 13.84
N VAL A 64 3.95 -19.71 12.62
CA VAL A 64 3.35 -19.21 11.37
C VAL A 64 2.74 -20.32 10.51
N ALA A 65 2.62 -21.53 11.06
CA ALA A 65 2.14 -22.70 10.31
C ALA A 65 0.72 -22.52 9.75
N VAL A 66 -0.14 -21.80 10.46
CA VAL A 66 -1.54 -21.52 10.03
C VAL A 66 -1.66 -20.28 9.14
N LEU A 67 -0.59 -19.52 8.95
CA LEU A 67 -0.61 -18.24 8.25
C LEU A 67 -1.14 -18.36 6.81
N PRO A 68 -0.79 -19.38 6.01
CA PRO A 68 -1.30 -19.51 4.64
C PRO A 68 -2.82 -19.68 4.59
N GLU A 69 -3.39 -20.54 5.44
CA GLU A 69 -4.84 -20.76 5.49
C GLU A 69 -5.57 -19.51 6.01
N PHE A 70 -5.07 -18.96 7.10
CA PHE A 70 -5.63 -17.76 7.71
C PHE A 70 -5.59 -16.57 6.75
N GLY A 71 -4.46 -16.34 6.10
CA GLY A 71 -4.27 -15.23 5.15
C GLY A 71 -5.23 -15.32 3.96
N ARG A 72 -5.41 -16.52 3.37
CA ARG A 72 -6.40 -16.75 2.30
C ARG A 72 -7.82 -16.44 2.77
N LYS A 73 -8.27 -17.05 3.87
CA LYS A 73 -9.61 -16.79 4.41
C LYS A 73 -9.86 -15.30 4.68
N ARG A 74 -8.89 -14.61 5.27
CA ARG A 74 -9.00 -13.16 5.52
C ARG A 74 -9.08 -12.32 4.25
N ARG A 75 -8.32 -12.69 3.23
CA ARG A 75 -8.35 -12.05 1.91
C ARG A 75 -9.73 -12.24 1.26
N ASP A 76 -10.24 -13.46 1.25
CA ASP A 76 -11.56 -13.78 0.69
C ASP A 76 -12.68 -12.99 1.40
N LEU A 77 -12.64 -12.92 2.72
CA LEU A 77 -13.54 -12.08 3.51
C LEU A 77 -13.41 -10.59 3.19
N GLY A 78 -12.20 -10.12 2.91
CA GLY A 78 -11.95 -8.75 2.47
C GLY A 78 -12.61 -8.47 1.12
N LEU A 79 -12.34 -9.32 0.14
CA LEU A 79 -12.92 -9.21 -1.21
C LEU A 79 -14.44 -9.28 -1.18
N ALA A 80 -15.02 -10.21 -0.42
CA ALA A 80 -16.48 -10.34 -0.26
C ALA A 80 -17.13 -9.07 0.35
N ARG A 81 -16.39 -8.30 1.16
CA ARG A 81 -16.85 -7.00 1.66
C ARG A 81 -16.65 -5.86 0.66
N GLY A 82 -15.95 -6.09 -0.44
CA GLY A 82 -15.61 -5.08 -1.44
C GLY A 82 -14.28 -4.37 -1.18
N ALA A 83 -13.37 -4.97 -0.41
CA ALA A 83 -12.02 -4.42 -0.20
C ALA A 83 -11.24 -4.36 -1.51
N ILE A 84 -10.34 -3.39 -1.61
CA ILE A 84 -9.43 -3.20 -2.74
C ILE A 84 -8.01 -3.44 -2.24
N GLU A 85 -7.44 -4.57 -2.62
CA GLU A 85 -6.05 -4.90 -2.31
C GLU A 85 -5.16 -4.55 -3.50
N LEU A 86 -4.17 -3.68 -3.27
CA LEU A 86 -3.19 -3.33 -4.27
C LEU A 86 -1.91 -4.13 -4.00
N ASN A 87 -1.70 -5.17 -4.78
CA ASN A 87 -0.46 -5.94 -4.78
C ASN A 87 0.55 -5.26 -5.71
N LEU A 88 0.93 -4.01 -5.38
CA LEU A 88 1.97 -3.31 -6.11
C LEU A 88 3.28 -4.09 -5.98
N PRO A 89 3.89 -4.51 -7.09
CA PRO A 89 5.24 -5.05 -7.03
C PRO A 89 6.20 -3.96 -6.52
N GLU A 90 7.21 -4.38 -5.80
CA GLU A 90 8.25 -3.46 -5.33
C GLU A 90 9.22 -3.19 -6.47
N GLN A 91 9.51 -1.92 -6.71
CA GLN A 91 10.54 -1.50 -7.66
C GLN A 91 11.82 -1.25 -6.86
N ASP A 92 12.83 -2.06 -7.10
CA ASP A 92 14.14 -1.89 -6.49
C ASP A 92 15.17 -1.46 -7.52
N VAL A 93 16.07 -0.59 -7.08
CA VAL A 93 17.23 -0.15 -7.86
C VAL A 93 18.45 -0.93 -7.40
N VAL A 94 18.91 -1.86 -8.23
CA VAL A 94 20.04 -2.73 -7.93
C VAL A 94 21.23 -2.41 -8.81
N ARG A 95 22.41 -2.84 -8.41
CA ARG A 95 23.57 -2.84 -9.31
C ARG A 95 23.59 -4.13 -10.10
N GLY A 96 23.46 -4.01 -11.42
CA GLY A 96 23.61 -5.11 -12.35
C GLY A 96 25.03 -5.66 -12.39
N ALA A 97 25.21 -6.79 -13.06
CA ALA A 97 26.51 -7.46 -13.17
C ALA A 97 27.59 -6.61 -13.85
N GLY A 98 27.22 -5.65 -14.69
CA GLY A 98 28.09 -4.67 -15.33
C GLY A 98 28.50 -3.48 -14.45
N GLY A 99 27.91 -3.35 -13.27
CA GLY A 99 28.12 -2.21 -12.37
C GLY A 99 27.16 -1.05 -12.61
N ASP A 100 26.33 -1.11 -13.64
CA ASP A 100 25.28 -0.14 -13.93
C ASP A 100 24.08 -0.34 -13.02
N TRP A 101 23.25 0.69 -12.89
CA TRP A 101 22.01 0.61 -12.14
C TRP A 101 20.89 0.02 -13.00
N GLU A 102 20.18 -0.93 -12.44
CA GLU A 102 19.05 -1.60 -13.06
C GLU A 102 17.80 -1.44 -12.18
N LEU A 103 16.66 -1.21 -12.84
CA LEU A 103 15.36 -1.24 -12.19
C LEU A 103 14.83 -2.67 -12.26
N VAL A 104 14.70 -3.30 -11.11
CA VAL A 104 14.10 -4.63 -11.00
C VAL A 104 12.74 -4.55 -10.33
N ILE A 105 11.84 -5.40 -10.80
CA ILE A 105 10.51 -5.53 -10.19
C ILE A 105 10.50 -6.83 -9.41
N GLU A 106 10.33 -6.72 -8.10
CA GLU A 106 10.10 -7.86 -7.23
C GLU A 106 8.60 -8.04 -6.99
N ALA A 107 8.05 -9.17 -7.43
CA ALA A 107 6.70 -9.56 -7.06
C ALA A 107 6.66 -9.87 -5.56
N ARG A 108 5.67 -9.33 -4.86
CA ARG A 108 5.44 -9.67 -3.45
C ARG A 108 5.16 -11.15 -3.32
N THR A 109 5.70 -11.75 -2.26
CA THR A 109 5.39 -13.15 -1.96
C THR A 109 3.96 -13.28 -1.42
N GLU A 110 3.35 -14.47 -1.53
CA GLU A 110 2.04 -14.70 -0.90
C GLU A 110 2.10 -14.49 0.63
N THR A 111 3.25 -14.83 1.24
CA THR A 111 3.48 -14.63 2.68
C THR A 111 3.42 -13.16 3.09
N ASP A 112 3.90 -12.23 2.24
CA ASP A 112 3.70 -10.79 2.45
C ASP A 112 2.21 -10.44 2.55
N GLY A 113 1.42 -10.94 1.60
CA GLY A 113 -0.02 -10.76 1.57
C GLY A 113 -0.71 -11.36 2.81
N TRP A 114 -0.35 -12.56 3.21
CA TRP A 114 -0.92 -13.19 4.41
C TRP A 114 -0.56 -12.44 5.69
N ASN A 115 0.68 -11.97 5.82
CA ASN A 115 1.10 -11.16 6.96
C ASN A 115 0.39 -9.80 6.99
N ALA A 116 0.15 -9.20 5.81
CA ALA A 116 -0.63 -7.97 5.72
C ALA A 116 -2.05 -8.15 6.28
N GLN A 117 -2.68 -9.33 6.09
CA GLN A 117 -4.00 -9.62 6.63
C GLN A 117 -4.04 -9.63 8.18
N ILE A 118 -2.95 -10.04 8.84
CA ILE A 118 -2.83 -9.93 10.31
C ILE A 118 -2.83 -8.45 10.73
N SER A 119 -2.04 -7.62 10.04
CA SER A 119 -1.98 -6.18 10.31
C SER A 119 -3.32 -5.49 10.06
N LEU A 120 -4.03 -5.86 8.98
CA LEU A 120 -5.36 -5.33 8.67
C LEU A 120 -6.37 -5.73 9.73
N LEU A 121 -6.38 -7.01 10.15
CA LEU A 121 -7.27 -7.48 11.22
C LEU A 121 -7.01 -6.75 12.53
N THR A 122 -5.74 -6.58 12.92
CA THR A 122 -5.37 -5.84 14.12
C THR A 122 -5.90 -4.40 14.06
N GLY A 123 -5.76 -3.72 12.92
CA GLY A 123 -6.27 -2.37 12.73
C GLY A 123 -7.80 -2.28 12.75
N ILE A 124 -8.51 -3.29 12.26
CA ILE A 124 -9.98 -3.40 12.35
C ILE A 124 -10.40 -3.57 13.82
N CYS A 125 -9.72 -4.45 14.56
CA CYS A 125 -10.02 -4.65 16.00
C CYS A 125 -9.71 -3.37 16.81
N ALA A 126 -8.61 -2.68 16.51
CA ALA A 126 -8.29 -1.40 17.15
C ALA A 126 -9.37 -0.34 16.90
N ALA A 127 -9.86 -0.25 15.67
CA ALA A 127 -10.96 0.65 15.33
C ALA A 127 -12.24 0.34 16.13
N ARG A 128 -12.57 -0.94 16.29
CA ARG A 128 -13.73 -1.39 17.10
C ARG A 128 -13.58 -1.00 18.56
N ILE A 129 -12.43 -1.29 19.18
CA ILE A 129 -12.14 -0.89 20.58
C ILE A 129 -12.38 0.61 20.77
N MET A 130 -11.86 1.44 19.88
CA MET A 130 -11.99 2.90 19.98
C MET A 130 -13.42 3.38 19.73
N LEU A 131 -14.12 2.81 18.75
CA LEU A 131 -15.51 3.14 18.45
C LEU A 131 -16.43 2.80 19.62
N ASP A 132 -16.20 1.66 20.28
CA ASP A 132 -16.99 1.22 21.44
C ASP A 132 -16.64 2.06 22.69
N GLY A 133 -15.38 2.47 22.83
CA GLY A 133 -14.92 3.36 23.89
C GLY A 133 -15.22 4.84 23.67
N GLY A 134 -15.72 5.25 22.50
CA GLY A 134 -16.11 6.62 22.20
C GLY A 134 -14.95 7.62 22.05
N ILE A 135 -13.71 7.16 21.95
CA ILE A 135 -12.52 7.98 21.78
C ILE A 135 -11.49 7.31 20.89
N GLY A 136 -10.90 8.05 19.95
CA GLY A 136 -9.84 7.50 19.12
C GLY A 136 -9.53 8.26 17.84
N MET A 137 -8.80 7.57 16.97
CA MET A 137 -8.43 8.06 15.65
C MET A 137 -8.51 6.91 14.63
N LEU A 138 -9.37 7.06 13.64
CA LEU A 138 -9.52 6.13 12.53
C LEU A 138 -8.73 6.61 11.30
N ARG A 139 -8.29 5.67 10.50
CA ARG A 139 -7.85 5.92 9.13
C ARG A 139 -9.05 5.74 8.22
N THR A 140 -9.47 6.79 7.55
CA THR A 140 -10.68 6.79 6.71
C THR A 140 -10.33 6.99 5.24
N LEU A 141 -11.18 6.45 4.37
CA LEU A 141 -11.10 6.63 2.92
C LEU A 141 -12.52 6.64 2.35
N PRO A 142 -12.94 7.72 1.68
CA PRO A 142 -14.22 7.71 1.00
C PRO A 142 -14.21 6.72 -0.19
N PRO A 143 -15.37 6.20 -0.60
CA PRO A 143 -15.49 5.42 -1.84
C PRO A 143 -15.01 6.23 -3.05
N ALA A 144 -14.35 5.55 -3.99
CA ALA A 144 -13.97 6.16 -5.26
C ALA A 144 -15.23 6.62 -6.04
N ASP A 145 -15.13 7.79 -6.65
CA ASP A 145 -16.24 8.32 -7.47
C ASP A 145 -16.40 7.53 -8.80
N GLY A 146 -17.51 7.80 -9.49
CA GLY A 146 -17.84 7.13 -10.74
C GLY A 146 -16.87 7.44 -11.89
N ASP A 147 -16.20 8.60 -11.86
CA ASP A 147 -15.23 9.01 -12.88
C ASP A 147 -13.96 8.18 -12.78
N VAL A 148 -13.47 7.94 -11.57
CA VAL A 148 -12.30 7.07 -11.34
C VAL A 148 -12.59 5.64 -11.80
N ARG A 149 -13.80 5.12 -11.54
CA ARG A 149 -14.20 3.77 -11.99
C ARG A 149 -14.26 3.67 -13.51
N ARG A 150 -14.82 4.67 -14.18
CA ARG A 150 -14.85 4.73 -15.66
C ARG A 150 -13.44 4.80 -16.25
N TRP A 151 -12.57 5.57 -15.61
CA TRP A 151 -11.21 5.68 -16.04
C TRP A 151 -10.44 4.37 -15.88
N MET A 152 -10.56 3.66 -14.75
CA MET A 152 -9.95 2.33 -14.56
C MET A 152 -10.34 1.34 -15.66
N ARG A 153 -11.60 1.35 -16.08
CA ARG A 153 -12.06 0.50 -17.18
C ARG A 153 -11.36 0.82 -18.51
N ARG A 154 -11.27 2.12 -18.86
CA ARG A 154 -10.55 2.53 -20.09
C ARG A 154 -9.06 2.15 -20.03
N THR A 155 -8.44 2.29 -18.88
CA THR A 155 -7.05 1.88 -18.67
C THR A 155 -6.89 0.37 -18.90
N ALA A 156 -7.78 -0.44 -18.36
CA ALA A 156 -7.77 -1.89 -18.58
C ALA A 156 -7.92 -2.24 -20.06
N GLU A 157 -8.87 -1.60 -20.76
CA GLU A 157 -9.08 -1.77 -22.19
C GLU A 157 -7.82 -1.40 -22.99
N ALA A 158 -7.19 -0.26 -22.68
CA ALA A 158 -5.96 0.19 -23.32
C ALA A 158 -4.78 -0.78 -23.13
N LEU A 159 -4.70 -1.40 -21.97
CA LEU A 159 -3.66 -2.38 -21.64
C LEU A 159 -4.00 -3.80 -22.15
N GLY A 160 -5.19 -4.01 -22.70
CA GLY A 160 -5.67 -5.34 -23.10
C GLY A 160 -5.95 -6.28 -21.94
N VAL A 161 -6.25 -5.70 -20.75
CA VAL A 161 -6.58 -6.44 -19.53
C VAL A 161 -8.08 -6.73 -19.51
N PRO A 162 -8.52 -7.99 -19.34
CA PRO A 162 -9.95 -8.30 -19.20
C PRO A 162 -10.58 -7.54 -18.03
N TRP A 163 -11.67 -6.84 -18.29
CA TRP A 163 -12.37 -6.04 -17.29
C TRP A 163 -13.86 -6.05 -17.52
N THR A 164 -14.64 -6.33 -16.47
CA THR A 164 -16.11 -6.39 -16.56
C THR A 164 -16.76 -5.34 -15.65
N ASN A 165 -18.03 -5.01 -15.93
CA ASN A 165 -18.78 -4.07 -15.09
C ASN A 165 -19.44 -4.75 -13.88
N ASP A 166 -19.64 -6.06 -13.95
CA ASP A 166 -20.45 -6.81 -12.98
C ASP A 166 -19.59 -7.37 -11.83
N THR A 167 -18.27 -7.46 -12.03
CA THR A 167 -17.34 -7.94 -11.01
C THR A 167 -16.82 -6.76 -10.17
N PRO A 168 -16.80 -6.87 -8.84
CA PRO A 168 -16.18 -5.86 -7.98
C PRO A 168 -14.74 -5.55 -8.35
N ILE A 169 -14.35 -4.28 -8.28
CA ILE A 169 -13.00 -3.83 -8.67
C ILE A 169 -11.91 -4.59 -7.90
N GLY A 170 -12.10 -4.82 -6.60
CA GLY A 170 -11.15 -5.56 -5.77
C GLY A 170 -10.89 -6.98 -6.28
N GLU A 171 -11.94 -7.67 -6.70
CA GLU A 171 -11.83 -9.03 -7.27
C GLU A 171 -11.09 -9.01 -8.61
N GLN A 172 -11.40 -8.04 -9.48
CA GLN A 172 -10.73 -7.91 -10.77
C GLN A 172 -9.23 -7.62 -10.62
N LEU A 173 -8.87 -6.71 -9.70
CA LEU A 173 -7.46 -6.43 -9.38
C LEU A 173 -6.76 -7.64 -8.78
N ALA A 174 -7.43 -8.40 -7.91
CA ALA A 174 -6.89 -9.60 -7.30
C ALA A 174 -6.66 -10.76 -8.29
N ALA A 175 -7.39 -10.76 -9.42
CA ALA A 175 -7.27 -11.76 -10.48
C ALA A 175 -6.17 -11.45 -11.50
N LEU A 176 -5.50 -10.31 -11.44
CA LEU A 176 -4.42 -9.95 -12.35
C LEU A 176 -3.20 -10.85 -12.14
N ASP A 177 -2.55 -11.23 -13.23
CA ASP A 177 -1.28 -11.96 -13.19
C ASP A 177 -0.17 -11.07 -12.60
N PRO A 178 0.38 -11.38 -11.41
CA PRO A 178 1.39 -10.55 -10.77
C PRO A 178 2.71 -10.44 -11.55
N CYS A 179 2.95 -11.35 -12.49
CA CYS A 179 4.15 -11.36 -13.33
C CYS A 179 3.98 -10.54 -14.63
N ALA A 180 2.77 -10.11 -14.96
CA ALA A 180 2.55 -9.32 -16.17
C ALA A 180 2.92 -7.86 -15.96
N THR A 181 3.66 -7.26 -16.91
CA THR A 181 4.03 -5.83 -16.86
C THR A 181 2.81 -4.91 -16.88
N THR A 182 1.74 -5.33 -17.55
CA THR A 182 0.45 -4.61 -17.55
C THR A 182 -0.19 -4.54 -16.17
N THR A 183 0.08 -5.52 -15.30
CA THR A 183 -0.40 -5.51 -13.91
C THR A 183 0.22 -4.39 -13.11
N LEU A 184 1.53 -4.10 -13.30
CA LEU A 184 2.16 -2.94 -12.67
C LEU A 184 1.43 -1.65 -13.05
N ALA A 185 1.17 -1.45 -14.35
CA ALA A 185 0.45 -0.27 -14.83
C ALA A 185 -0.95 -0.19 -14.24
N MET A 186 -1.72 -1.28 -14.26
CA MET A 186 -3.06 -1.34 -13.67
C MET A 186 -3.05 -1.05 -12.17
N MET A 187 -2.16 -1.68 -11.41
CA MET A 187 -2.06 -1.49 -9.95
C MET A 187 -1.62 -0.07 -9.59
N THR A 188 -0.64 0.50 -10.33
CA THR A 188 -0.23 1.89 -10.13
C THR A 188 -1.38 2.85 -10.39
N GLN A 189 -2.13 2.65 -11.46
CA GLN A 189 -3.31 3.46 -11.74
C GLN A 189 -4.42 3.24 -10.70
N ALA A 190 -4.58 2.03 -10.20
CA ALA A 190 -5.55 1.71 -9.14
C ALA A 190 -5.26 2.41 -7.80
N THR A 191 -4.04 2.96 -7.60
CA THR A 191 -3.76 3.82 -6.42
C THR A 191 -4.68 5.03 -6.36
N THR A 192 -5.22 5.47 -7.49
CA THR A 192 -6.20 6.57 -7.55
C THR A 192 -7.52 6.23 -6.86
N LEU A 193 -7.88 4.95 -6.77
CA LEU A 193 -9.05 4.47 -6.01
C LEU A 193 -8.89 4.69 -4.51
N LEU A 194 -7.64 4.82 -4.03
CA LEU A 194 -7.30 5.01 -2.62
C LEU A 194 -6.95 6.47 -2.29
N ARG A 195 -7.25 7.42 -3.18
CA ARG A 195 -7.03 8.85 -2.93
C ARG A 195 -8.06 9.42 -1.96
N GLY A 196 -7.63 10.41 -1.19
CA GLY A 196 -8.49 11.09 -0.21
C GLY A 196 -8.45 10.43 1.17
N ALA A 197 -7.57 9.47 1.40
CA ALA A 197 -7.39 8.86 2.69
C ALA A 197 -6.96 9.90 3.74
N SER A 198 -7.66 9.92 4.89
CA SER A 198 -7.49 10.91 5.94
C SER A 198 -7.51 10.24 7.33
N TYR A 199 -7.50 11.07 8.36
CA TYR A 199 -7.68 10.63 9.73
C TYR A 199 -8.92 11.31 10.33
N LEU A 200 -9.77 10.53 10.97
CA LEU A 200 -10.93 10.98 11.72
C LEU A 200 -10.64 10.83 13.21
N VAL A 201 -10.57 11.94 13.91
CA VAL A 201 -10.38 11.99 15.37
C VAL A 201 -11.73 12.22 16.02
N PHE A 202 -12.01 11.53 17.13
CA PHE A 202 -13.24 11.67 17.91
C PHE A 202 -12.96 11.47 19.40
N ASP A 203 -13.70 12.20 20.23
CA ASP A 203 -13.68 12.12 21.70
C ASP A 203 -15.08 12.47 22.23
N GLY A 204 -15.75 11.50 22.84
CA GLY A 204 -17.08 11.62 23.43
C GLY A 204 -18.24 11.38 22.46
N VAL A 205 -18.07 11.63 21.17
CA VAL A 205 -19.11 11.40 20.15
C VAL A 205 -18.64 10.35 19.18
N ARG A 206 -19.37 9.23 19.12
CA ARG A 206 -19.10 8.19 18.12
C ARG A 206 -19.39 8.73 16.72
N PRO A 207 -18.45 8.64 15.78
CA PRO A 207 -18.70 9.04 14.39
C PRO A 207 -19.78 8.15 13.75
N ASP A 208 -20.46 8.71 12.76
CA ASP A 208 -21.40 7.92 11.96
C ASP A 208 -20.67 6.80 11.20
N GLU A 209 -21.42 5.78 10.82
CA GLU A 209 -20.86 4.58 10.23
C GLU A 209 -20.16 4.88 8.89
N GLN A 210 -20.72 5.76 8.06
CA GLN A 210 -20.16 6.10 6.76
C GLN A 210 -18.84 6.89 6.91
N ALA A 211 -18.79 7.86 7.83
CA ALA A 211 -17.58 8.64 8.09
C ALA A 211 -16.44 7.78 8.69
N ALA A 212 -16.78 6.72 9.40
CA ALA A 212 -15.82 5.81 10.02
C ALA A 212 -15.18 4.81 9.02
N GLN A 213 -15.71 4.69 7.80
CA GLN A 213 -15.29 3.67 6.84
C GLN A 213 -13.95 4.00 6.18
N HIS A 214 -13.24 2.92 5.86
CA HIS A 214 -12.10 2.93 4.95
C HIS A 214 -12.47 2.10 3.71
N ALA A 215 -12.87 2.75 2.62
CA ALA A 215 -13.40 2.06 1.44
C ALA A 215 -12.46 1.00 0.86
N GLY A 216 -11.13 1.23 0.89
CA GLY A 216 -10.17 0.23 0.42
C GLY A 216 -10.07 -1.02 1.30
N ILE A 217 -10.51 -0.97 2.56
CA ILE A 217 -10.53 -2.12 3.49
C ILE A 217 -11.95 -2.66 3.65
N ALA A 218 -12.94 -1.85 3.26
CA ALA A 218 -14.37 -2.11 3.42
C ALA A 218 -14.75 -2.38 4.90
N ALA A 219 -14.14 -1.63 5.81
CA ALA A 219 -14.39 -1.68 7.26
C ALA A 219 -13.84 -0.43 7.95
N PRO A 220 -14.31 -0.08 9.17
CA PRO A 220 -13.59 0.83 10.05
C PRO A 220 -12.18 0.32 10.32
N TYR A 221 -11.20 1.21 10.27
CA TYR A 221 -9.79 0.82 10.36
C TYR A 221 -8.96 1.88 11.09
N ALA A 222 -7.95 1.44 11.80
CA ALA A 222 -6.95 2.31 12.42
C ALA A 222 -5.53 1.79 12.18
N HIS A 223 -4.61 2.72 11.99
CA HIS A 223 -3.19 2.40 11.99
C HIS A 223 -2.72 2.10 13.41
N VAL A 224 -2.14 0.92 13.65
CA VAL A 224 -1.70 0.48 15.00
C VAL A 224 -0.46 -0.40 14.98
N THR A 225 -0.06 -0.92 13.81
CA THR A 225 0.95 -1.99 13.72
C THR A 225 2.37 -1.51 13.42
N ALA A 226 2.60 -0.21 13.26
CA ALA A 226 3.91 0.34 12.93
C ALA A 226 4.31 1.56 13.78
N PRO A 227 4.35 1.45 15.13
CA PRO A 227 4.57 2.57 16.05
C PRO A 227 5.99 3.17 15.99
N LEU A 228 6.94 2.47 15.38
CA LEU A 228 8.30 2.99 15.22
C LEU A 228 8.41 4.05 14.12
N ARG A 229 7.62 3.93 13.05
CA ARG A 229 7.64 4.84 11.90
C ARG A 229 6.40 5.71 11.74
N ARG A 230 5.28 5.39 12.43
CA ARG A 230 4.05 6.18 12.42
C ARG A 230 3.69 6.63 13.83
N LEU A 231 3.80 7.93 14.08
CA LEU A 231 3.49 8.51 15.39
C LEU A 231 2.04 8.24 15.81
N GLY A 232 1.08 8.25 14.88
CA GLY A 232 -0.32 7.99 15.14
C GLY A 232 -0.58 6.63 15.78
N ASP A 233 0.19 5.61 15.39
CA ASP A 233 0.06 4.26 15.93
C ASP A 233 0.32 4.20 17.44
N ARG A 234 1.17 5.09 17.97
CA ARG A 234 1.43 5.19 19.43
C ARG A 234 0.21 5.69 20.17
N PHE A 235 -0.46 6.70 19.64
CA PHE A 235 -1.68 7.24 20.23
C PHE A 235 -2.80 6.20 20.20
N VAL A 236 -3.02 5.57 19.05
CA VAL A 236 -4.02 4.51 18.89
C VAL A 236 -3.73 3.34 19.84
N THR A 237 -2.47 2.89 19.91
CA THR A 237 -2.08 1.80 20.82
C THR A 237 -2.36 2.16 22.27
N GLU A 238 -2.02 3.37 22.71
CA GLU A 238 -2.20 3.80 24.10
C GLU A 238 -3.68 3.90 24.48
N ILE A 239 -4.50 4.42 23.57
CA ILE A 239 -5.96 4.46 23.75
C ILE A 239 -6.53 3.05 23.84
N CYS A 240 -6.16 2.15 22.93
CA CYS A 240 -6.62 0.77 22.93
C CYS A 240 -6.19 0.02 24.22
N LEU A 241 -4.96 0.25 24.71
CA LEU A 241 -4.47 -0.31 25.98
C LEU A 241 -5.33 0.12 27.16
N ALA A 242 -5.63 1.43 27.26
CA ALA A 242 -6.44 1.97 28.33
C ALA A 242 -7.87 1.42 28.28
N LEU A 243 -8.50 1.43 27.10
CA LEU A 243 -9.87 0.92 26.91
C LEU A 243 -9.97 -0.59 27.17
N SER A 244 -9.00 -1.39 26.71
CA SER A 244 -8.96 -2.82 26.96
C SER A 244 -8.75 -3.16 28.43
N ALA A 245 -8.04 -2.30 29.18
CA ALA A 245 -7.83 -2.45 30.62
C ALA A 245 -8.97 -1.87 31.48
N GLY A 246 -9.97 -1.20 30.87
CA GLY A 246 -11.02 -0.49 31.60
C GLY A 246 -10.52 0.70 32.42
N THR A 247 -9.38 1.29 32.02
CA THR A 247 -8.77 2.45 32.70
C THR A 247 -8.98 3.72 31.91
N PRO A 248 -8.91 4.91 32.56
CA PRO A 248 -8.97 6.17 31.84
C PRO A 248 -7.87 6.29 30.79
N VAL A 249 -8.23 6.82 29.62
CA VAL A 249 -7.22 7.14 28.57
C VAL A 249 -6.29 8.22 29.11
N PRO A 250 -4.96 8.01 29.00
CA PRO A 250 -3.97 8.97 29.49
C PRO A 250 -4.19 10.37 28.89
N GLN A 251 -4.09 11.39 29.74
CA GLN A 251 -4.36 12.78 29.37
C GLN A 251 -3.54 13.23 28.15
N TRP A 252 -2.24 12.90 28.10
CA TRP A 252 -1.39 13.24 26.98
C TRP A 252 -1.87 12.67 25.65
N ALA A 253 -2.42 11.46 25.67
CA ALA A 253 -2.94 10.80 24.47
C ALA A 253 -4.24 11.45 24.00
N ARG A 254 -5.14 11.80 24.93
CA ARG A 254 -6.38 12.51 24.63
C ARG A 254 -6.13 13.92 24.09
N GLU A 255 -5.31 14.72 24.77
CA GLU A 255 -4.97 16.08 24.36
C GLU A 255 -4.21 16.13 23.02
N GLY A 256 -3.31 15.16 22.80
CA GLY A 256 -2.53 15.06 21.58
C GLY A 256 -3.35 14.72 20.33
N LEU A 257 -4.52 14.09 20.47
CA LEU A 257 -5.38 13.73 19.33
C LEU A 257 -5.76 14.96 18.49
N ALA A 258 -6.03 16.10 19.13
CA ALA A 258 -6.47 17.32 18.43
C ALA A 258 -5.43 17.81 17.40
N GLY A 259 -4.15 17.73 17.74
CA GLY A 259 -3.05 18.26 16.91
C GLY A 259 -2.41 17.25 15.97
N ILE A 260 -2.51 15.95 16.26
CA ILE A 260 -1.73 14.92 15.57
C ILE A 260 -2.12 14.75 14.10
N ARG A 261 -3.42 14.93 13.76
CA ARG A 261 -3.94 14.77 12.40
C ARG A 261 -3.16 15.61 11.38
N SER A 262 -2.97 16.89 11.67
CA SER A 262 -2.27 17.80 10.76
C SER A 262 -0.80 17.42 10.57
N SER A 263 -0.14 16.94 11.63
CA SER A 263 1.24 16.48 11.60
C SER A 263 1.39 15.20 10.77
N LEU A 264 0.48 14.25 10.94
CA LEU A 264 0.46 13.00 10.16
C LEU A 264 0.24 13.26 8.67
N LEU A 265 -0.69 14.17 8.31
CA LEU A 265 -0.94 14.50 6.91
C LEU A 265 0.27 15.18 6.27
N ARG A 266 0.92 16.12 6.97
CA ARG A 266 2.16 16.77 6.48
C ARG A 266 3.30 15.77 6.31
N SER A 267 3.54 14.91 7.30
CA SER A 267 4.59 13.89 7.24
C SER A 267 4.37 12.90 6.11
N ASN A 268 3.13 12.47 5.90
CA ASN A 268 2.78 11.56 4.81
C ASN A 268 3.01 12.22 3.44
N THR A 269 2.62 13.50 3.29
CA THR A 269 2.89 14.26 2.05
C THR A 269 4.37 14.39 1.79
N LEU A 270 5.18 14.62 2.83
CA LEU A 270 6.64 14.72 2.69
C LEU A 270 7.25 13.37 2.31
N ALA A 271 6.84 12.29 2.97
CA ALA A 271 7.31 10.93 2.67
C ALA A 271 7.05 10.55 1.21
N ASN A 272 5.82 10.76 0.74
CA ASN A 272 5.46 10.48 -0.66
C ASN A 272 6.28 11.33 -1.66
N LYS A 273 6.57 12.59 -1.33
CA LYS A 273 7.43 13.43 -2.19
C LYS A 273 8.87 12.94 -2.26
N VAL A 274 9.41 12.45 -1.14
CA VAL A 274 10.78 11.90 -1.11
C VAL A 274 10.84 10.60 -1.91
N GLU A 275 9.88 9.70 -1.69
CA GLU A 275 9.76 8.44 -2.42
C GLU A 275 9.66 8.68 -3.93
N GLN A 276 8.76 9.55 -4.37
CA GLN A 276 8.61 9.90 -5.78
C GLN A 276 9.90 10.50 -6.34
N ALA A 277 10.58 11.37 -5.60
CA ALA A 277 11.83 11.98 -6.06
C ALA A 277 12.98 10.97 -6.18
N CYS A 278 12.98 9.89 -5.39
CA CYS A 278 13.94 8.80 -5.52
C CYS A 278 13.64 7.95 -6.77
N LEU A 279 12.37 7.64 -7.02
CA LEU A 279 11.95 6.92 -8.22
C LEU A 279 12.26 7.73 -9.48
N ASP A 280 11.88 8.99 -9.54
CA ASP A 280 12.17 9.89 -10.68
C ASP A 280 13.68 9.97 -10.97
N LEU A 281 14.53 10.01 -9.92
CA LEU A 281 15.98 10.00 -10.07
C LEU A 281 16.49 8.69 -10.66
N ALA A 282 16.00 7.56 -10.16
CA ALA A 282 16.40 6.23 -10.62
C ALA A 282 16.01 6.02 -12.09
N GLU A 283 14.77 6.34 -12.44
CA GLU A 283 14.25 6.24 -13.80
C GLU A 283 15.04 7.12 -14.77
N ALA A 284 15.29 8.38 -14.40
CA ALA A 284 16.09 9.29 -15.22
C ALA A 284 17.53 8.79 -15.42
N HIS A 285 18.13 8.20 -14.37
CA HIS A 285 19.50 7.66 -14.46
C HIS A 285 19.58 6.43 -15.38
N ILE A 286 18.62 5.54 -15.28
CA ILE A 286 18.55 4.30 -16.09
C ILE A 286 18.27 4.64 -17.56
N LEU A 287 17.43 5.63 -17.82
CA LEU A 287 17.05 6.02 -19.17
C LEU A 287 18.03 7.00 -19.84
N ALA A 288 18.87 7.72 -19.10
CA ALA A 288 19.79 8.72 -19.66
C ALA A 288 20.65 8.19 -20.83
N PRO A 289 21.22 6.96 -20.78
CA PRO A 289 21.99 6.41 -21.92
C PRO A 289 21.15 6.10 -23.16
N GLN A 290 19.81 6.08 -23.01
CA GLN A 290 18.86 5.70 -24.07
C GLN A 290 18.13 6.91 -24.66
N GLN A 291 18.54 8.13 -24.32
CA GLN A 291 17.93 9.34 -24.84
C GLN A 291 18.03 9.40 -26.40
N GLY A 292 16.92 9.78 -27.02
CA GLY A 292 16.73 9.75 -28.47
C GLY A 292 16.25 8.43 -29.04
N GLN A 293 16.20 7.36 -28.26
CA GLN A 293 15.66 6.07 -28.71
C GLN A 293 14.13 6.05 -28.70
N ALA A 294 13.56 5.16 -29.51
CA ALA A 294 12.14 4.93 -29.60
C ALA A 294 11.72 3.73 -28.74
N PHE A 295 10.62 3.89 -27.98
CA PHE A 295 10.08 2.90 -27.06
C PHE A 295 8.66 2.52 -27.44
N ASP A 296 8.34 1.24 -27.33
CA ASP A 296 6.96 0.75 -27.42
C ASP A 296 6.22 1.07 -26.13
N SER A 297 5.11 1.76 -26.26
CA SER A 297 4.37 2.31 -25.12
C SER A 297 2.87 2.16 -25.29
N VAL A 298 2.15 2.23 -24.18
CA VAL A 298 0.67 2.31 -24.15
C VAL A 298 0.27 3.68 -23.61
N VAL A 299 -0.62 4.37 -24.32
CA VAL A 299 -1.13 5.67 -23.89
C VAL A 299 -2.28 5.45 -22.92
N LEU A 300 -2.03 5.64 -21.64
CA LEU A 300 -3.02 5.43 -20.58
C LEU A 300 -4.00 6.61 -20.48
N ARG A 301 -3.52 7.81 -20.78
CA ARG A 301 -4.32 9.04 -20.80
C ARG A 301 -3.79 10.00 -21.85
N GLY A 302 -4.70 10.55 -22.64
CA GLY A 302 -4.39 11.57 -23.61
C GLY A 302 -3.99 12.92 -22.98
N ALA A 303 -3.37 13.79 -23.78
CA ALA A 303 -3.04 15.13 -23.33
C ALA A 303 -4.29 16.01 -23.18
N GLU A 304 -4.31 16.85 -22.17
CA GLU A 304 -5.32 17.88 -21.93
C GLU A 304 -4.65 19.25 -21.87
N LYS A 305 -5.45 20.36 -22.00
CA LYS A 305 -4.96 21.75 -22.13
C LYS A 305 -3.80 22.17 -21.21
N LYS A 306 -3.67 21.55 -20.02
CA LYS A 306 -2.61 21.86 -19.03
C LYS A 306 -1.88 20.62 -18.54
N ARG A 307 -2.08 19.47 -19.18
CA ARG A 307 -1.56 18.19 -18.72
C ARG A 307 -1.02 17.41 -19.89
N ALA A 308 0.25 17.01 -19.79
CA ALA A 308 0.87 16.07 -20.74
C ALA A 308 0.13 14.72 -20.71
N ALA A 309 0.22 13.97 -21.80
CA ALA A 309 -0.25 12.60 -21.83
C ALA A 309 0.51 11.74 -20.81
N GLU A 310 -0.14 10.70 -20.34
CA GLU A 310 0.45 9.70 -19.43
C GLU A 310 0.58 8.38 -20.18
N VAL A 311 1.79 7.84 -20.20
CA VAL A 311 2.14 6.66 -20.98
C VAL A 311 2.79 5.60 -20.10
N PHE A 312 2.61 4.35 -20.46
CA PHE A 312 3.31 3.23 -19.87
C PHE A 312 4.29 2.65 -20.89
N VAL A 313 5.57 2.65 -20.54
CA VAL A 313 6.65 1.98 -21.25
C VAL A 313 6.79 0.59 -20.65
N SER A 314 6.91 -0.45 -21.48
CA SER A 314 6.96 -1.83 -21.01
C SER A 314 8.34 -2.32 -20.63
N ASP A 315 9.37 -1.72 -21.21
CA ASP A 315 10.78 -2.08 -20.96
C ASP A 315 11.68 -0.84 -21.08
N PRO A 316 12.26 -0.36 -19.96
CA PRO A 316 11.89 -0.73 -18.59
C PRO A 316 10.47 -0.30 -18.24
N PRO A 317 9.79 -0.98 -17.28
CA PRO A 317 8.39 -0.71 -16.96
C PRO A 317 8.26 0.60 -16.18
N ILE A 318 7.96 1.68 -16.88
CA ILE A 318 7.93 3.04 -16.35
C ILE A 318 6.63 3.74 -16.74
N LEU A 319 6.08 4.51 -15.81
CA LEU A 319 5.00 5.46 -16.06
C LEU A 319 5.59 6.85 -16.27
N ALA A 320 5.41 7.41 -17.46
CA ALA A 320 6.04 8.67 -17.82
C ALA A 320 5.06 9.67 -18.45
N ARG A 321 5.51 10.91 -18.55
CA ARG A 321 4.83 11.96 -19.30
C ARG A 321 5.24 11.92 -20.77
N CYS A 322 4.30 12.26 -21.64
CA CYS A 322 4.55 12.37 -23.07
C CYS A 322 4.04 13.71 -23.60
N GLU A 323 4.92 14.44 -24.30
CA GLU A 323 4.56 15.62 -25.08
C GLU A 323 3.94 15.21 -26.43
N GLY A 324 3.18 16.12 -27.03
CA GLY A 324 2.40 15.85 -28.21
C GLY A 324 0.99 15.38 -27.85
N ASN A 325 0.32 14.75 -28.79
CA ASN A 325 -1.06 14.31 -28.62
C ASN A 325 -1.23 12.84 -29.03
N PRO A 326 -0.58 11.90 -28.30
CA PRO A 326 -0.75 10.48 -28.60
C PRO A 326 -2.19 10.05 -28.33
N PRO A 327 -2.75 9.14 -29.16
CA PRO A 327 -4.12 8.69 -29.03
C PRO A 327 -4.30 7.84 -27.77
N GLU A 328 -5.21 8.30 -26.88
CA GLU A 328 -5.55 7.57 -25.63
C GLU A 328 -6.05 6.16 -25.93
N GLY A 329 -5.60 5.20 -25.11
CA GLY A 329 -6.02 3.81 -25.23
C GLY A 329 -5.30 3.00 -26.30
N GLN A 330 -4.29 3.56 -26.98
CA GLN A 330 -3.60 2.89 -28.07
C GLN A 330 -2.12 2.64 -27.75
N ARG A 331 -1.56 1.68 -28.46
CA ARG A 331 -0.10 1.47 -28.49
C ARG A 331 0.51 2.51 -29.43
N ALA A 332 1.64 3.08 -29.02
CA ALA A 332 2.37 4.06 -29.79
C ALA A 332 3.88 3.89 -29.59
N LYS A 333 4.65 4.21 -30.64
CA LYS A 333 6.11 4.39 -30.49
C LYS A 333 6.36 5.84 -30.08
N LEU A 334 7.12 6.01 -29.01
CA LEU A 334 7.45 7.30 -28.44
C LEU A 334 8.97 7.47 -28.41
N THR A 335 9.48 8.66 -28.68
CA THR A 335 10.90 8.97 -28.52
C THR A 335 11.17 9.49 -27.13
N LEU A 336 12.19 8.98 -26.45
CA LEU A 336 12.68 9.54 -25.19
C LEU A 336 13.37 10.88 -25.46
N ARG A 337 12.69 11.97 -25.16
CA ARG A 337 13.16 13.35 -25.40
C ARG A 337 14.17 13.80 -24.36
N GLU A 338 13.88 13.50 -23.11
CA GLU A 338 14.67 13.94 -21.96
C GLU A 338 14.75 12.84 -20.93
N ALA A 339 15.93 12.56 -20.44
CA ALA A 339 16.21 11.76 -19.27
C ALA A 339 17.38 12.41 -18.51
N ASP A 340 17.08 13.28 -17.56
CA ASP A 340 18.07 14.07 -16.83
C ASP A 340 18.04 13.75 -15.33
N PRO A 341 19.04 13.05 -14.80
CA PRO A 341 19.16 12.78 -13.36
C PRO A 341 19.26 14.02 -12.48
N LEU A 342 19.78 15.15 -12.98
CA LEU A 342 19.94 16.37 -12.19
C LEU A 342 18.58 17.02 -11.91
N THR A 343 17.73 17.07 -12.92
CA THR A 343 16.36 17.58 -12.80
C THR A 343 15.35 16.50 -12.39
N ARG A 344 15.76 15.23 -12.44
CA ARG A 344 14.92 14.07 -12.21
C ARG A 344 13.72 14.02 -13.15
N THR A 345 14.00 14.27 -14.43
CA THR A 345 12.97 14.38 -15.45
C THR A 345 13.10 13.23 -16.44
N VAL A 346 11.98 12.57 -16.72
CA VAL A 346 11.82 11.65 -17.86
C VAL A 346 10.64 12.15 -18.67
N LEU A 347 10.89 12.39 -19.97
CA LEU A 347 9.90 12.94 -20.88
C LEU A 347 9.98 12.26 -22.25
N PHE A 348 8.86 11.74 -22.69
CA PHE A 348 8.69 11.18 -24.02
C PHE A 348 8.02 12.18 -24.98
N GLY A 349 8.20 11.98 -26.27
CA GLY A 349 7.57 12.78 -27.33
C GLY A 349 6.80 11.94 -28.35
N PHE A 350 5.69 12.48 -28.83
CA PHE A 350 4.88 11.91 -29.90
C PHE A 350 4.58 12.98 -30.97
N PRO A 351 4.64 12.65 -32.28
CA PRO A 351 5.04 11.37 -32.86
C PRO A 351 6.53 11.05 -32.56
N ALA A 352 6.91 9.79 -32.73
CA ALA A 352 8.31 9.40 -32.67
C ALA A 352 9.08 10.11 -33.78
N ASP A 353 10.33 10.50 -33.49
CA ASP A 353 11.18 11.15 -34.50
C ASP A 353 11.48 10.18 -35.64
N GLY A 354 11.15 10.57 -36.86
CA GLY A 354 11.36 9.75 -38.06
C GLY A 354 10.19 8.86 -38.48
N SER A 355 9.01 9.02 -37.91
CA SER A 355 7.76 8.36 -38.34
C SER A 355 6.95 9.25 -39.29
#